data_8c0c471a8a46ddfba6d90db99413cc9e
#
_entry.id   8c0c471a8a46ddfba6d90db99413cc9e
#
_cell.length_a   1.000
_cell.length_b   1.000
_cell.length_c   1.000
_cell.angle_alpha   90.00
_cell.angle_beta   90.00
_cell.angle_gamma   90.00
#
_symmetry.space_group_name_H-M   'P 1'
#
loop_
_entity.id
_entity.type
_entity.pdbx_description
1 polymer ?
#
loop_
_entity_poly.entity_id
_entity_poly.type
_entity_poly.pdbx_seq_one_letter_code
_entity_poly.pdbx_strand_id
1 'polypeptide(L)'
;MTTTPTVVLVHGAFADSSSWNGVIEILAAEGVSVLAAANPLRGLTSDAAYVASVVDSIDGPVVLAGHSYGGSVISVAAQGKSQVTALVYLAAFIPEVGESALALTDKFPGSTLGPTTRPASYPLADGADGTELYIRQDEFPQQFAADVPAATAAAMAVTQRPVALAALEEPAPAAAWTNIPAFALLTTDDKNIPLEAQQFMAERAQAESIEIAASHAVTVSQPGVVSELILRAVRQPN
;
A
#
# COMPACT_ATOMS: atom_id res chain seq x y z
N MET A 1 -27.04 0.19 -16.82
CA MET A 1 -26.06 -0.88 -16.57
C MET A 1 -25.00 -0.26 -15.67
N THR A 2 -24.83 -0.74 -14.46
CA THR A 2 -23.73 -0.30 -13.59
C THR A 2 -22.42 -0.81 -14.21
N THR A 3 -21.51 0.09 -14.55
CA THR A 3 -20.17 -0.29 -15.05
C THR A 3 -19.37 -0.91 -13.91
N THR A 4 -18.70 -2.04 -14.17
CA THR A 4 -17.78 -2.65 -13.19
C THR A 4 -16.65 -1.67 -12.88
N PRO A 5 -16.31 -1.45 -11.60
CA PRO A 5 -15.20 -0.57 -11.23
C PRO A 5 -13.86 -1.00 -11.86
N THR A 6 -13.03 -0.03 -12.22
CA THR A 6 -11.61 -0.27 -12.48
C THR A 6 -10.84 -0.32 -11.17
N VAL A 7 -9.97 -1.30 -11.00
CA VAL A 7 -9.11 -1.42 -9.81
C VAL A 7 -7.77 -0.73 -10.07
N VAL A 8 -7.42 0.23 -9.22
CA VAL A 8 -6.09 0.86 -9.23
C VAL A 8 -5.29 0.32 -8.06
N LEU A 9 -4.18 -0.34 -8.36
CA LEU A 9 -3.28 -0.97 -7.41
C LEU A 9 -2.10 -0.04 -7.11
N VAL A 10 -1.85 0.24 -5.83
CA VAL A 10 -0.80 1.17 -5.37
C VAL A 10 0.17 0.44 -4.45
N HIS A 11 1.39 0.19 -4.93
CA HIS A 11 2.43 -0.48 -4.15
C HIS A 11 2.99 0.41 -3.03
N GLY A 12 3.56 -0.21 -2.01
CA GLY A 12 4.23 0.45 -0.90
C GLY A 12 5.70 0.73 -1.11
N ALA A 13 6.37 1.14 -0.03
CA ALA A 13 7.82 1.27 0.05
C ALA A 13 8.52 -0.07 -0.20
N PHE A 14 9.74 -0.04 -0.71
CA PHE A 14 10.58 -1.20 -0.98
C PHE A 14 9.98 -2.20 -1.99
N ALA A 15 8.94 -1.80 -2.70
CA ALA A 15 8.25 -2.59 -3.73
C ALA A 15 8.02 -1.73 -4.98
N ASP A 16 7.56 -2.37 -6.03
CA ASP A 16 7.10 -1.72 -7.26
C ASP A 16 5.83 -2.40 -7.79
N SER A 17 5.35 -1.96 -8.96
CA SER A 17 4.11 -2.49 -9.56
C SER A 17 4.17 -4.00 -9.85
N SER A 18 5.34 -4.62 -9.97
CA SER A 18 5.48 -6.07 -10.20
C SER A 18 5.05 -6.90 -8.99
N SER A 19 5.01 -6.31 -7.79
CA SER A 19 4.47 -6.97 -6.59
C SER A 19 2.98 -7.34 -6.71
N TRP A 20 2.30 -6.81 -7.70
CA TRP A 20 0.91 -7.09 -8.00
C TRP A 20 0.67 -8.13 -9.08
N ASN A 21 1.72 -8.68 -9.72
CA ASN A 21 1.58 -9.54 -10.91
C ASN A 21 0.56 -10.68 -10.70
N GLY A 22 0.66 -11.44 -9.60
CA GLY A 22 -0.28 -12.52 -9.32
C GLY A 22 -1.71 -12.04 -9.07
N VAL A 23 -1.89 -10.88 -8.45
CA VAL A 23 -3.20 -10.25 -8.25
C VAL A 23 -3.78 -9.77 -9.58
N ILE A 24 -2.97 -9.16 -10.44
CA ILE A 24 -3.37 -8.70 -11.78
C ILE A 24 -3.88 -9.87 -12.61
N GLU A 25 -3.15 -11.01 -12.62
CA GLU A 25 -3.55 -12.21 -13.36
C GLU A 25 -4.93 -12.73 -12.94
N ILE A 26 -5.20 -12.76 -11.62
CA ILE A 26 -6.47 -13.24 -11.08
C ILE A 26 -7.60 -12.26 -11.40
N LEU A 27 -7.41 -10.96 -11.16
CA LEU A 27 -8.44 -9.95 -11.43
C LEU A 27 -8.76 -9.87 -12.92
N ALA A 28 -7.76 -9.98 -13.79
CA ALA A 28 -7.97 -10.01 -15.24
C ALA A 28 -8.75 -11.26 -15.70
N ALA A 29 -8.51 -12.43 -15.10
CA ALA A 29 -9.26 -13.65 -15.36
C ALA A 29 -10.74 -13.52 -14.92
N GLU A 30 -11.03 -12.71 -13.90
CA GLU A 30 -12.38 -12.36 -13.45
C GLU A 30 -13.04 -11.23 -14.29
N GLY A 31 -12.36 -10.75 -15.33
CA GLY A 31 -12.86 -9.70 -16.22
C GLY A 31 -12.85 -8.29 -15.62
N VAL A 32 -12.06 -8.06 -14.58
CA VAL A 32 -11.91 -6.75 -13.93
C VAL A 32 -10.80 -5.96 -14.63
N SER A 33 -11.08 -4.70 -14.97
CA SER A 33 -10.06 -3.78 -15.47
C SER A 33 -9.12 -3.37 -14.34
N VAL A 34 -7.81 -3.46 -14.59
CA VAL A 34 -6.77 -3.19 -13.58
C VAL A 34 -5.74 -2.20 -14.10
N LEU A 35 -5.28 -1.30 -13.23
CA LEU A 35 -4.15 -0.43 -13.47
C LEU A 35 -3.23 -0.45 -12.24
N ALA A 36 -1.96 -0.82 -12.41
CA ALA A 36 -0.96 -0.76 -11.34
C ALA A 36 -0.18 0.55 -11.46
N ALA A 37 -0.41 1.46 -10.52
CA ALA A 37 0.24 2.77 -10.49
C ALA A 37 1.71 2.64 -10.07
N ALA A 38 2.60 3.34 -10.78
CA ALA A 38 4.02 3.44 -10.43
C ALA A 38 4.20 4.50 -9.33
N ASN A 39 3.85 4.14 -8.09
CA ASN A 39 3.94 5.04 -6.94
C ASN A 39 5.36 5.66 -6.83
N PRO A 40 5.51 7.00 -6.83
CA PRO A 40 6.82 7.65 -6.86
C PRO A 40 7.66 7.44 -5.60
N LEU A 41 7.05 7.30 -4.41
CA LEU A 41 7.72 7.11 -3.12
C LEU A 41 8.62 8.30 -2.72
N ARG A 42 8.19 9.53 -2.99
CA ARG A 42 8.98 10.75 -2.77
C ARG A 42 8.39 11.71 -1.74
N GLY A 43 7.08 11.68 -1.51
CA GLY A 43 6.36 12.47 -0.50
C GLY A 43 4.89 12.12 -0.55
N LEU A 44 4.22 12.03 0.60
CA LEU A 44 2.84 11.56 0.68
C LEU A 44 1.90 12.40 -0.17
N THR A 45 2.00 13.73 -0.09
CA THR A 45 1.15 14.64 -0.86
C THR A 45 1.41 14.53 -2.36
N SER A 46 2.68 14.47 -2.78
CA SER A 46 3.04 14.35 -4.21
C SER A 46 2.67 12.99 -4.79
N ASP A 47 2.87 11.91 -4.04
CA ASP A 47 2.55 10.55 -4.44
C ASP A 47 1.03 10.38 -4.55
N ALA A 48 0.28 10.94 -3.60
CA ALA A 48 -1.18 10.95 -3.65
C ALA A 48 -1.73 11.79 -4.82
N ALA A 49 -1.11 12.93 -5.11
CA ALA A 49 -1.49 13.75 -6.26
C ALA A 49 -1.27 12.99 -7.59
N TYR A 50 -0.17 12.23 -7.70
CA TYR A 50 0.06 11.36 -8.85
C TYR A 50 -1.02 10.28 -8.97
N VAL A 51 -1.33 9.55 -7.88
CA VAL A 51 -2.39 8.52 -7.90
C VAL A 51 -3.76 9.14 -8.18
N ALA A 52 -4.05 10.32 -7.63
CA ALA A 52 -5.28 11.05 -7.93
C ALA A 52 -5.41 11.39 -9.43
N SER A 53 -4.30 11.76 -10.10
CA SER A 53 -4.31 12.00 -11.55
C SER A 53 -4.56 10.73 -12.36
N VAL A 54 -4.08 9.57 -11.88
CA VAL A 54 -4.41 8.26 -12.47
C VAL A 54 -5.91 7.98 -12.33
N VAL A 55 -6.49 8.22 -11.15
CA VAL A 55 -7.93 8.09 -10.93
C VAL A 55 -8.71 9.00 -11.89
N ASP A 56 -8.31 10.26 -12.04
CA ASP A 56 -8.98 11.24 -12.94
C ASP A 56 -8.93 10.84 -14.41
N SER A 57 -8.00 9.98 -14.82
CA SER A 57 -7.89 9.47 -16.19
C SER A 57 -8.83 8.30 -16.51
N ILE A 58 -9.55 7.81 -15.50
CA ILE A 58 -10.43 6.64 -15.63
C ILE A 58 -11.89 7.10 -15.72
N ASP A 59 -12.57 6.68 -16.77
CA ASP A 59 -14.01 6.86 -16.90
C ASP A 59 -14.76 5.79 -16.09
N GLY A 60 -15.62 6.23 -15.16
CA GLY A 60 -16.45 5.33 -14.34
C GLY A 60 -15.93 5.09 -12.92
N PRO A 61 -16.52 4.12 -12.20
CA PRO A 61 -16.19 3.86 -10.81
C PRO A 61 -14.79 3.24 -10.65
N VAL A 62 -14.14 3.54 -9.52
CA VAL A 62 -12.80 3.10 -9.20
C VAL A 62 -12.76 2.47 -7.80
N VAL A 63 -12.07 1.34 -7.66
CA VAL A 63 -11.63 0.80 -6.38
C VAL A 63 -10.13 1.04 -6.26
N LEU A 64 -9.69 1.69 -5.18
CA LEU A 64 -8.27 1.87 -4.87
C LEU A 64 -7.80 0.78 -3.92
N ALA A 65 -6.74 0.05 -4.27
CA ALA A 65 -6.11 -0.94 -3.40
C ALA A 65 -4.66 -0.55 -3.11
N GLY A 66 -4.33 -0.32 -1.83
CA GLY A 66 -3.02 0.11 -1.38
C GLY A 66 -2.34 -0.91 -0.49
N HIS A 67 -1.09 -1.24 -0.81
CA HIS A 67 -0.23 -2.07 0.03
C HIS A 67 0.70 -1.19 0.86
N SER A 68 0.84 -1.49 2.15
CA SER A 68 1.82 -0.83 3.03
C SER A 68 1.68 0.71 3.01
N TYR A 69 2.73 1.46 2.71
CA TYR A 69 2.70 2.91 2.49
C TYR A 69 1.69 3.33 1.39
N GLY A 70 1.40 2.45 0.43
CA GLY A 70 0.35 2.67 -0.57
C GLY A 70 -1.03 2.91 0.05
N GLY A 71 -1.29 2.40 1.25
CA GLY A 71 -2.51 2.69 2.02
C GLY A 71 -2.61 4.16 2.45
N SER A 72 -1.50 4.76 2.91
CA SER A 72 -1.46 6.20 3.18
C SER A 72 -1.73 7.00 1.90
N VAL A 73 -1.13 6.58 0.79
CA VAL A 73 -1.31 7.25 -0.51
C VAL A 73 -2.77 7.22 -0.97
N ILE A 74 -3.45 6.05 -0.93
CA ILE A 74 -4.86 5.97 -1.35
C ILE A 74 -5.80 6.71 -0.41
N SER A 75 -5.49 6.78 0.89
CA SER A 75 -6.26 7.55 1.87
C SER A 75 -6.32 9.04 1.54
N VAL A 76 -5.24 9.57 0.97
CA VAL A 76 -5.14 10.97 0.54
C VAL A 76 -5.65 11.15 -0.89
N ALA A 77 -5.24 10.29 -1.81
CA ALA A 77 -5.58 10.38 -3.24
C ALA A 77 -7.09 10.33 -3.52
N ALA A 78 -7.85 9.59 -2.71
CA ALA A 78 -9.30 9.46 -2.85
C ALA A 78 -10.09 10.67 -2.35
N GLN A 79 -9.45 11.63 -1.68
CA GLN A 79 -10.13 12.79 -1.13
C GLN A 79 -10.85 13.60 -2.21
N GLY A 80 -12.19 13.75 -2.07
CA GLY A 80 -13.02 14.50 -3.01
C GLY A 80 -13.25 13.82 -4.36
N LYS A 81 -12.86 12.53 -4.52
CA LYS A 81 -13.06 11.76 -5.76
C LYS A 81 -14.36 10.95 -5.68
N SER A 82 -15.44 11.49 -6.20
CA SER A 82 -16.77 10.85 -6.17
C SER A 82 -16.83 9.51 -6.95
N GLN A 83 -15.89 9.26 -7.86
CA GLN A 83 -15.78 8.01 -8.59
C GLN A 83 -15.10 6.89 -7.80
N VAL A 84 -14.42 7.19 -6.67
CA VAL A 84 -13.84 6.16 -5.82
C VAL A 84 -14.93 5.56 -4.93
N THR A 85 -15.25 4.29 -5.14
CA THR A 85 -16.35 3.59 -4.48
C THR A 85 -15.92 2.76 -3.29
N ALA A 86 -14.64 2.35 -3.23
CA ALA A 86 -14.08 1.61 -2.09
C ALA A 86 -12.57 1.78 -1.99
N LEU A 87 -12.05 1.60 -0.76
CA LEU A 87 -10.62 1.57 -0.43
C LEU A 87 -10.27 0.20 0.14
N VAL A 88 -9.21 -0.44 -0.38
CA VAL A 88 -8.74 -1.74 0.07
C VAL A 88 -7.31 -1.61 0.59
N TYR A 89 -7.10 -1.92 1.85
CA TYR A 89 -5.85 -1.81 2.57
C TYR A 89 -5.24 -3.19 2.80
N LEU A 90 -4.02 -3.42 2.33
CA LEU A 90 -3.36 -4.73 2.35
C LEU A 90 -2.05 -4.62 3.12
N ALA A 91 -2.00 -5.15 4.35
CA ALA A 91 -0.86 -4.96 5.26
C ALA A 91 -0.42 -3.48 5.28
N ALA A 92 -1.34 -2.55 5.49
CA ALA A 92 -1.17 -1.16 5.09
C ALA A 92 -1.44 -0.15 6.20
N PHE A 93 -0.89 1.05 6.03
CA PHE A 93 -1.23 2.21 6.86
C PHE A 93 -2.59 2.79 6.45
N ILE A 94 -3.40 3.17 7.47
CA ILE A 94 -4.70 3.86 7.31
C ILE A 94 -4.65 5.11 8.23
N PRO A 95 -3.91 6.16 7.82
CA PRO A 95 -3.69 7.32 8.68
C PRO A 95 -4.94 8.18 8.83
N GLU A 96 -5.10 8.80 10.00
CA GLU A 96 -5.92 9.99 10.20
C GLU A 96 -5.19 11.25 9.69
N VAL A 97 -5.96 12.34 9.57
CA VAL A 97 -5.37 13.65 9.28
C VAL A 97 -4.34 14.02 10.36
N GLY A 98 -3.13 14.35 9.92
CA GLY A 98 -2.01 14.69 10.81
C GLY A 98 -1.14 13.51 11.24
N GLU A 99 -1.51 12.26 10.96
CA GLU A 99 -0.66 11.10 11.22
C GLU A 99 0.26 10.79 10.03
N SER A 100 1.49 10.36 10.32
CA SER A 100 2.44 9.85 9.32
C SER A 100 2.65 8.34 9.49
N ALA A 101 3.17 7.67 8.46
CA ALA A 101 3.50 6.25 8.53
C ALA A 101 4.52 5.98 9.65
N LEU A 102 5.52 6.84 9.81
CA LEU A 102 6.53 6.71 10.86
C LEU A 102 5.91 6.88 12.25
N ALA A 103 5.07 7.90 12.46
CA ALA A 103 4.40 8.12 13.74
C ALA A 103 3.48 6.95 14.13
N LEU A 104 2.80 6.34 13.17
CA LEU A 104 1.97 5.14 13.40
C LEU A 104 2.83 3.92 13.74
N THR A 105 4.00 3.76 13.11
CA THR A 105 4.95 2.69 13.45
C THR A 105 5.50 2.86 14.86
N ASP A 106 5.87 4.08 15.24
CA ASP A 106 6.43 4.37 16.57
C ASP A 106 5.40 4.21 17.70
N LYS A 107 4.11 4.35 17.39
CA LYS A 107 3.03 4.19 18.36
C LYS A 107 2.85 2.75 18.84
N PHE A 108 3.21 1.77 18.01
CA PHE A 108 3.03 0.34 18.30
C PHE A 108 4.38 -0.38 18.26
N PRO A 109 4.80 -1.02 19.39
CA PRO A 109 6.06 -1.77 19.42
C PRO A 109 5.96 -3.03 18.55
N GLY A 110 7.11 -3.49 18.01
CA GLY A 110 7.20 -4.76 17.30
C GLY A 110 7.75 -4.66 15.88
N SER A 111 7.75 -3.47 15.26
CA SER A 111 8.45 -3.30 13.98
C SER A 111 9.95 -3.52 14.12
N THR A 112 10.51 -4.34 13.25
CA THR A 112 11.96 -4.55 13.14
C THR A 112 12.55 -3.90 11.89
N LEU A 113 11.74 -3.10 11.17
CA LEU A 113 12.14 -2.50 9.90
C LEU A 113 13.32 -1.52 10.04
N GLY A 114 13.27 -0.62 11.01
CA GLY A 114 14.31 0.42 11.20
C GLY A 114 15.72 -0.14 11.21
N PRO A 115 16.07 -1.10 12.09
CA PRO A 115 17.41 -1.72 12.15
C PRO A 115 17.84 -2.43 10.86
N THR A 116 16.93 -2.85 9.99
CA THR A 116 17.25 -3.55 8.73
C THR A 116 17.43 -2.62 7.54
N THR A 117 17.12 -1.33 7.70
CA THR A 117 17.29 -0.36 6.62
C THR A 117 18.70 0.23 6.56
N ARG A 118 19.05 0.74 5.39
CA ARG A 118 20.20 1.63 5.19
C ARG A 118 19.75 2.89 4.46
N PRO A 119 20.18 4.08 4.90
CA PRO A 119 19.95 5.33 4.19
C PRO A 119 20.87 5.46 2.98
N ALA A 120 20.40 6.19 1.97
CA ALA A 120 21.19 6.67 0.84
C ALA A 120 20.78 8.11 0.52
N SER A 121 21.74 8.90 0.00
CA SER A 121 21.44 10.25 -0.49
C SER A 121 20.92 10.19 -1.93
N TYR A 122 19.99 11.09 -2.26
CA TYR A 122 19.54 11.31 -3.64
C TYR A 122 19.31 12.80 -3.91
N PRO A 123 19.53 13.31 -5.15
CA PRO A 123 19.39 14.72 -5.44
C PRO A 123 17.91 15.15 -5.49
N LEU A 124 17.60 16.29 -4.87
CA LEU A 124 16.32 16.98 -4.98
C LEU A 124 16.34 18.01 -6.13
N ALA A 125 15.15 18.41 -6.56
CA ALA A 125 15.00 19.36 -7.70
C ALA A 125 15.61 20.74 -7.44
N ASP A 126 15.72 21.16 -6.19
CA ASP A 126 16.33 22.41 -5.75
C ASP A 126 17.86 22.35 -5.59
N GLY A 127 18.45 21.18 -5.85
CA GLY A 127 19.89 20.91 -5.71
C GLY A 127 20.35 20.51 -4.31
N ALA A 128 19.44 20.41 -3.34
CA ALA A 128 19.72 19.81 -2.04
C ALA A 128 19.76 18.26 -2.11
N ASP A 129 20.25 17.64 -1.05
CA ASP A 129 20.22 16.19 -0.89
C ASP A 129 19.02 15.75 -0.06
N GLY A 130 18.25 14.80 -0.56
CA GLY A 130 17.26 14.05 0.19
C GLY A 130 17.82 12.74 0.73
N THR A 131 17.14 12.15 1.69
CA THR A 131 17.45 10.81 2.21
C THR A 131 16.38 9.83 1.76
N GLU A 132 16.81 8.70 1.18
CA GLU A 132 15.95 7.56 0.89
C GLU A 132 16.43 6.32 1.63
N LEU A 133 15.50 5.40 1.86
CA LEU A 133 15.75 4.17 2.60
C LEU A 133 15.64 2.95 1.69
N TYR A 134 16.55 2.01 1.87
CA TYR A 134 16.51 0.65 1.35
C TYR A 134 16.49 -0.34 2.51
N ILE A 135 15.83 -1.46 2.39
CA ILE A 135 16.11 -2.63 3.24
C ILE A 135 17.42 -3.25 2.75
N ARG A 136 18.34 -3.59 3.66
CA ARG A 136 19.57 -4.32 3.27
C ARG A 136 19.16 -5.61 2.57
N GLN A 137 19.83 -5.94 1.44
CA GLN A 137 19.43 -7.05 0.58
C GLN A 137 19.48 -8.42 1.27
N ASP A 138 20.42 -8.62 2.16
CA ASP A 138 20.56 -9.83 2.98
C ASP A 138 19.47 -9.97 4.04
N GLU A 139 18.91 -8.87 4.51
CA GLU A 139 17.81 -8.84 5.48
C GLU A 139 16.42 -8.88 4.82
N PHE A 140 16.32 -8.45 3.56
CA PHE A 140 15.05 -8.27 2.86
C PHE A 140 14.14 -9.51 2.89
N PRO A 141 14.63 -10.74 2.61
CA PRO A 141 13.79 -11.93 2.62
C PRO A 141 13.10 -12.15 3.97
N GLN A 142 13.84 -12.03 5.07
CA GLN A 142 13.30 -12.26 6.42
C GLN A 142 12.48 -11.10 6.95
N GLN A 143 12.81 -9.87 6.54
CA GLN A 143 12.13 -8.66 6.99
C GLN A 143 10.82 -8.42 6.26
N PHE A 144 10.82 -8.59 4.93
CA PHE A 144 9.74 -8.15 4.05
C PHE A 144 8.92 -9.30 3.46
N ALA A 145 9.58 -10.43 3.12
CA ALA A 145 9.06 -11.46 2.23
C ALA A 145 9.32 -12.88 2.78
N ALA A 146 9.10 -13.11 4.09
CA ALA A 146 9.48 -14.34 4.77
C ALA A 146 8.71 -15.59 4.29
N ASP A 147 7.52 -15.42 3.74
CA ASP A 147 6.67 -16.49 3.18
C ASP A 147 6.68 -16.54 1.64
N VAL A 148 7.56 -15.74 0.99
CA VAL A 148 7.75 -15.76 -0.46
C VAL A 148 8.86 -16.77 -0.83
N PRO A 149 8.77 -17.49 -1.97
CA PRO A 149 9.85 -18.37 -2.42
C PRO A 149 11.20 -17.64 -2.49
N ALA A 150 12.27 -18.27 -1.99
CA ALA A 150 13.58 -17.64 -1.79
C ALA A 150 14.13 -16.93 -3.05
N ALA A 151 13.96 -17.53 -4.23
CA ALA A 151 14.42 -16.93 -5.48
C ALA A 151 13.66 -15.65 -5.82
N THR A 152 12.35 -15.62 -5.56
CA THR A 152 11.50 -14.44 -5.75
C THR A 152 11.86 -13.35 -4.73
N ALA A 153 12.00 -13.71 -3.45
CA ALA A 153 12.40 -12.76 -2.41
C ALA A 153 13.78 -12.13 -2.68
N ALA A 154 14.75 -12.94 -3.20
CA ALA A 154 16.06 -12.44 -3.61
C ALA A 154 15.97 -11.47 -4.80
N ALA A 155 15.10 -11.74 -5.78
CA ALA A 155 14.85 -10.82 -6.88
C ALA A 155 14.21 -9.51 -6.39
N MET A 156 13.20 -9.58 -5.49
CA MET A 156 12.57 -8.42 -4.87
C MET A 156 13.59 -7.56 -4.11
N ALA A 157 14.54 -8.18 -3.41
CA ALA A 157 15.57 -7.47 -2.66
C ALA A 157 16.47 -6.59 -3.54
N VAL A 158 16.77 -7.00 -4.76
CA VAL A 158 17.60 -6.22 -5.71
C VAL A 158 16.79 -5.22 -6.53
N THR A 159 15.50 -5.50 -6.76
CA THR A 159 14.62 -4.63 -7.54
C THR A 159 13.80 -3.66 -6.66
N GLN A 160 13.93 -3.74 -5.34
CA GLN A 160 13.20 -2.88 -4.42
C GLN A 160 13.34 -1.40 -4.79
N ARG A 161 12.23 -0.68 -4.76
CA ARG A 161 12.22 0.75 -4.97
C ARG A 161 12.39 1.47 -3.63
N PRO A 162 13.40 2.34 -3.48
CA PRO A 162 13.61 3.07 -2.24
C PRO A 162 12.49 4.07 -1.99
N VAL A 163 12.21 4.32 -0.71
CA VAL A 163 11.28 5.35 -0.28
C VAL A 163 12.03 6.53 0.32
N ALA A 164 11.65 7.76 -0.04
CA ALA A 164 12.16 8.93 0.63
C ALA A 164 11.72 8.93 2.10
N LEU A 165 12.66 9.23 3.02
CA LEU A 165 12.35 9.33 4.45
C LEU A 165 11.24 10.36 4.69
N ALA A 166 11.29 11.48 3.96
CA ALA A 166 10.24 12.51 4.01
C ALA A 166 8.84 11.96 3.70
N ALA A 167 8.70 10.97 2.81
CA ALA A 167 7.40 10.37 2.49
C ALA A 167 6.82 9.58 3.68
N LEU A 168 7.66 8.98 4.51
CA LEU A 168 7.23 8.26 5.72
C LEU A 168 6.95 9.19 6.90
N GLU A 169 7.61 10.36 6.93
CA GLU A 169 7.47 11.38 7.98
C GLU A 169 6.32 12.36 7.70
N GLU A 170 5.91 12.53 6.44
CA GLU A 170 4.91 13.51 6.04
C GLU A 170 3.53 13.15 6.61
N PRO A 171 2.90 14.08 7.38
CA PRO A 171 1.56 13.86 7.91
C PRO A 171 0.50 13.82 6.81
N ALA A 172 -0.46 12.91 6.92
CA ALA A 172 -1.57 12.81 5.98
C ALA A 172 -2.45 14.08 6.01
N PRO A 173 -2.62 14.78 4.90
CA PRO A 173 -3.47 15.98 4.84
C PRO A 173 -4.96 15.65 4.74
N ALA A 174 -5.31 14.39 4.47
CA ALA A 174 -6.69 13.93 4.33
C ALA A 174 -6.81 12.44 4.70
N ALA A 175 -8.04 12.02 5.02
CA ALA A 175 -8.40 10.65 5.41
C ALA A 175 -9.72 10.25 4.74
N ALA A 176 -9.68 9.92 3.44
CA ALA A 176 -10.88 9.67 2.63
C ALA A 176 -11.70 8.46 3.12
N TRP A 177 -11.09 7.53 3.86
CA TRP A 177 -11.76 6.40 4.49
C TRP A 177 -12.88 6.80 5.48
N THR A 178 -12.90 8.03 5.94
CA THR A 178 -13.99 8.55 6.77
C THR A 178 -15.33 8.63 6.03
N ASN A 179 -15.31 8.64 4.70
CA ASN A 179 -16.48 8.80 3.84
C ASN A 179 -16.61 7.72 2.74
N ILE A 180 -15.60 6.87 2.59
CA ILE A 180 -15.56 5.83 1.56
C ILE A 180 -15.44 4.47 2.27
N PRO A 181 -16.26 3.47 1.89
CA PRO A 181 -16.18 2.12 2.45
C PRO A 181 -14.76 1.55 2.38
N ALA A 182 -14.29 0.96 3.49
CA ALA A 182 -12.95 0.45 3.64
C ALA A 182 -12.94 -1.07 3.86
N PHE A 183 -11.96 -1.74 3.26
CA PHE A 183 -11.65 -3.15 3.43
C PHE A 183 -10.21 -3.29 3.86
N ALA A 184 -9.88 -4.23 4.74
CA ALA A 184 -8.52 -4.43 5.20
C ALA A 184 -8.12 -5.90 5.24
N LEU A 185 -6.94 -6.23 4.75
CA LEU A 185 -6.29 -7.51 4.98
C LEU A 185 -5.10 -7.26 5.91
N LEU A 186 -5.14 -7.91 7.07
CA LEU A 186 -4.16 -7.79 8.14
C LEU A 186 -3.27 -9.04 8.15
N THR A 187 -1.96 -8.84 8.33
CA THR A 187 -0.97 -9.91 8.27
C THR A 187 -0.34 -10.14 9.64
N THR A 188 -0.44 -11.39 10.16
CA THR A 188 -0.02 -11.70 11.54
C THR A 188 1.49 -11.85 11.70
N ASP A 189 2.21 -12.13 10.61
CA ASP A 189 3.66 -12.37 10.62
C ASP A 189 4.44 -11.17 10.04
N ASP A 190 3.78 -10.01 9.98
CA ASP A 190 4.35 -8.76 9.46
C ASP A 190 5.39 -8.16 10.42
N LYS A 191 6.61 -7.99 9.93
CA LYS A 191 7.72 -7.38 10.69
C LYS A 191 7.91 -5.89 10.39
N ASN A 192 7.16 -5.34 9.43
CA ASN A 192 7.20 -3.93 9.06
C ASN A 192 6.13 -3.13 9.80
N ILE A 193 4.87 -3.59 9.73
CA ILE A 193 3.73 -2.97 10.41
C ILE A 193 3.16 -4.00 11.38
N PRO A 194 3.39 -3.86 12.70
CA PRO A 194 2.89 -4.81 13.69
C PRO A 194 1.37 -5.02 13.57
N LEU A 195 0.91 -6.25 13.81
CA LEU A 195 -0.52 -6.60 13.73
C LEU A 195 -1.39 -5.66 14.57
N GLU A 196 -0.96 -5.30 15.79
CA GLU A 196 -1.70 -4.37 16.65
C GLU A 196 -1.89 -2.99 16.01
N ALA A 197 -0.90 -2.51 15.24
CA ALA A 197 -1.03 -1.27 14.49
C ALA A 197 -2.04 -1.40 13.35
N GLN A 198 -1.99 -2.52 12.62
CA GLN A 198 -2.93 -2.80 11.54
C GLN A 198 -4.37 -2.91 12.08
N GLN A 199 -4.58 -3.66 13.17
CA GLN A 199 -5.88 -3.81 13.83
C GLN A 199 -6.43 -2.46 14.31
N PHE A 200 -5.61 -1.66 15.01
CA PHE A 200 -6.01 -0.33 15.47
C PHE A 200 -6.49 0.57 14.31
N MET A 201 -5.76 0.59 13.21
CA MET A 201 -6.11 1.42 12.06
C MET A 201 -7.35 0.91 11.34
N ALA A 202 -7.48 -0.41 11.14
CA ALA A 202 -8.64 -1.03 10.49
C ALA A 202 -9.93 -0.86 11.31
N GLU A 203 -9.86 -1.05 12.64
CA GLU A 203 -10.98 -0.83 13.55
C GLU A 203 -11.46 0.61 13.52
N ARG A 204 -10.53 1.57 13.62
CA ARG A 204 -10.83 3.00 13.55
C ARG A 204 -11.50 3.39 12.23
N ALA A 205 -11.03 2.82 11.12
CA ALA A 205 -11.60 3.02 9.80
C ALA A 205 -12.91 2.26 9.58
N GLN A 206 -13.37 1.46 10.55
CA GLN A 206 -14.52 0.56 10.42
C GLN A 206 -14.44 -0.33 9.18
N ALA A 207 -13.21 -0.75 8.83
CA ALA A 207 -12.96 -1.56 7.65
C ALA A 207 -13.50 -2.99 7.83
N GLU A 208 -14.12 -3.53 6.78
CA GLU A 208 -14.36 -4.97 6.71
C GLU A 208 -13.02 -5.67 6.64
N SER A 209 -12.59 -6.31 7.74
CA SER A 209 -11.23 -6.84 7.87
C SER A 209 -11.18 -8.35 7.91
N ILE A 210 -10.10 -8.91 7.34
CA ILE A 210 -9.69 -10.31 7.47
C ILE A 210 -8.25 -10.38 7.95
N GLU A 211 -7.92 -11.38 8.76
CA GLU A 211 -6.56 -11.65 9.23
C GLU A 211 -6.05 -12.95 8.63
N ILE A 212 -4.79 -12.95 8.17
CA ILE A 212 -4.13 -14.14 7.65
C ILE A 212 -2.68 -14.25 8.15
N ALA A 213 -2.18 -15.47 8.25
CA ALA A 213 -0.77 -15.74 8.51
C ALA A 213 0.02 -15.52 7.22
N ALA A 214 0.63 -14.34 7.12
CA ALA A 214 1.47 -13.93 5.99
C ALA A 214 2.49 -12.89 6.43
N SER A 215 3.61 -12.80 5.68
CA SER A 215 4.58 -11.72 5.83
C SER A 215 4.06 -10.40 5.23
N HIS A 216 4.87 -9.35 5.29
CA HIS A 216 4.53 -8.05 4.70
C HIS A 216 4.29 -8.10 3.18
N ALA A 217 4.94 -9.04 2.45
CA ALA A 217 4.81 -9.20 1.01
C ALA A 217 3.54 -9.97 0.58
N VAL A 218 2.42 -9.74 1.26
CA VAL A 218 1.16 -10.49 1.11
C VAL A 218 0.59 -10.48 -0.32
N THR A 219 0.82 -9.41 -1.08
CA THR A 219 0.40 -9.31 -2.48
C THR A 219 1.11 -10.31 -3.39
N VAL A 220 2.31 -10.74 -2.99
CA VAL A 220 3.14 -11.71 -3.71
C VAL A 220 2.90 -13.13 -3.17
N SER A 221 2.85 -13.29 -1.84
CA SER A 221 2.74 -14.62 -1.22
C SER A 221 1.32 -15.18 -1.22
N GLN A 222 0.29 -14.31 -1.16
CA GLN A 222 -1.12 -14.70 -1.05
C GLN A 222 -2.03 -13.97 -2.06
N PRO A 223 -1.68 -13.97 -3.37
CA PRO A 223 -2.41 -13.17 -4.37
C PRO A 223 -3.89 -13.58 -4.49
N GLY A 224 -4.23 -14.85 -4.19
CA GLY A 224 -5.61 -15.34 -4.21
C GLY A 224 -6.49 -14.67 -3.17
N VAL A 225 -6.04 -14.62 -1.91
CA VAL A 225 -6.78 -14.00 -0.79
C VAL A 225 -6.87 -12.49 -0.98
N VAL A 226 -5.79 -11.86 -1.45
CA VAL A 226 -5.76 -10.44 -1.80
C VAL A 226 -6.80 -10.12 -2.87
N SER A 227 -6.82 -10.90 -3.96
CA SER A 227 -7.78 -10.71 -5.06
C SER A 227 -9.23 -10.92 -4.63
N GLU A 228 -9.49 -11.90 -3.75
CA GLU A 228 -10.83 -12.13 -3.21
C GLU A 228 -11.35 -10.92 -2.45
N LEU A 229 -10.53 -10.30 -1.60
CA LEU A 229 -10.92 -9.10 -0.86
C LEU A 229 -11.17 -7.91 -1.81
N ILE A 230 -10.31 -7.72 -2.82
CA ILE A 230 -10.53 -6.68 -3.85
C ILE A 230 -11.83 -6.93 -4.62
N LEU A 231 -12.12 -8.18 -4.98
CA LEU A 231 -13.37 -8.54 -5.69
C LEU A 231 -14.62 -8.30 -4.83
N ARG A 232 -14.54 -8.46 -3.51
CA ARG A 232 -15.64 -8.08 -2.60
C ARG A 232 -15.90 -6.57 -2.70
N ALA A 233 -14.85 -5.75 -2.65
CA ALA A 233 -14.97 -4.30 -2.80
C ALA A 233 -15.54 -3.88 -4.16
N VAL A 234 -15.14 -4.56 -5.26
CA VAL A 234 -15.66 -4.34 -6.61
C VAL A 234 -17.16 -4.66 -6.73
N ARG A 235 -17.62 -5.67 -6.00
CA ARG A 235 -19.02 -6.16 -6.04
C ARG A 235 -19.96 -5.44 -5.07
N GLN A 236 -19.45 -4.53 -4.23
CA GLN A 236 -20.32 -3.76 -3.35
C GLN A 236 -21.34 -2.93 -4.15
N PRO A 237 -22.61 -2.95 -3.76
CA PRO A 237 -23.59 -2.05 -4.36
C PRO A 237 -23.25 -0.60 -3.98
N ASN A 238 -23.21 0.27 -4.98
CA ASN A 238 -23.12 1.73 -4.80
C ASN A 238 -24.36 2.29 -4.13
#